data_f90a59fd36359cdc32507880156d7dfc
#
_entry.id   f90a59fd36359cdc32507880156d7dfc
#
_cell.length_a   1.000
_cell.length_b   1.000
_cell.length_c   1.000
_cell.angle_alpha   90.00
_cell.angle_beta   90.00
_cell.angle_gamma   90.00
#
_symmetry.space_group_name_H-M   'P 1'
#
loop_
_entity.id
_entity.type
_entity.pdbx_description
1 polymer ?
#
loop_
_entity_poly.entity_id
_entity_poly.type
_entity_poly.pdbx_seq_one_letter_code
_entity_poly.pdbx_strand_id
1 'polypeptide(L)'
;MSLMNCPECGAEISRKAIACPGCGNPMQGMEELTRLARLAVWGYEWKSKTKIGQWPLVHVAIGRSRKTGKLLVAKGIIAIGQFAVGVVTIAQFGLGVIFGFGQFVTGLLAIGQFAFGGVVIAQFGIGLYVLAQLGYGQHIWSVKIKDPAAIEFYKNLWQLFK
;
A
#
# COMPACT_ATOMS: atom_id res chain seq x y z
N MET A 1 3.19 -5.33 43.90
CA MET A 1 3.10 -4.30 42.83
C MET A 1 3.86 -3.09 43.34
N SER A 2 4.84 -2.59 42.61
CA SER A 2 5.62 -1.42 43.03
C SER A 2 4.88 -0.15 42.60
N LEU A 3 4.41 0.60 43.57
CA LEU A 3 3.80 1.91 43.36
C LEU A 3 4.90 3.00 43.39
N MET A 4 4.62 4.14 42.81
CA MET A 4 5.44 5.35 42.86
C MET A 4 4.54 6.58 42.88
N ASN A 5 5.05 7.68 43.41
CA ASN A 5 4.29 8.93 43.42
C ASN A 5 4.54 9.69 42.11
N CYS A 6 3.48 10.26 41.55
CA CYS A 6 3.57 11.12 40.40
C CYS A 6 4.39 12.37 40.73
N PRO A 7 5.43 12.73 39.92
CA PRO A 7 6.27 13.89 40.16
C PRO A 7 5.51 15.23 40.05
N GLU A 8 4.37 15.25 39.34
CA GLU A 8 3.58 16.46 39.12
C GLU A 8 2.49 16.66 40.17
N CYS A 9 1.67 15.64 40.43
CA CYS A 9 0.50 15.77 41.29
C CYS A 9 0.59 14.96 42.62
N GLY A 10 1.65 14.18 42.80
CA GLY A 10 1.86 13.36 44.03
C GLY A 10 0.96 12.12 44.16
N ALA A 11 0.08 11.86 43.18
CA ALA A 11 -0.82 10.70 43.20
C ALA A 11 0.00 9.39 43.16
N GLU A 12 -0.42 8.40 43.94
CA GLU A 12 0.17 7.07 43.97
C GLU A 12 -0.24 6.30 42.72
N ILE A 13 0.73 5.87 41.92
CA ILE A 13 0.50 5.26 40.60
C ILE A 13 1.43 4.04 40.40
N SER A 14 1.03 3.14 39.54
CA SER A 14 1.86 2.02 39.16
C SER A 14 3.11 2.49 38.39
N ARG A 15 4.28 1.93 38.68
CA ARG A 15 5.51 2.18 37.88
C ARG A 15 5.38 1.78 36.40
N LYS A 16 4.38 0.96 36.06
CA LYS A 16 4.08 0.55 34.67
C LYS A 16 3.05 1.45 34.00
N ALA A 17 2.53 2.48 34.70
CA ALA A 17 1.56 3.38 34.12
C ALA A 17 2.19 4.23 33.01
N ILE A 18 1.53 4.31 31.86
CA ILE A 18 1.96 5.10 30.70
C ILE A 18 1.77 6.59 30.98
N ALA A 19 0.71 6.94 31.71
CA ALA A 19 0.39 8.29 32.13
C ALA A 19 -0.25 8.29 33.51
N CYS A 20 -0.13 9.39 34.26
CA CYS A 20 -0.78 9.56 35.53
C CYS A 20 -2.30 9.74 35.35
N PRO A 21 -3.16 8.90 35.97
CA PRO A 21 -4.61 9.05 35.83
C PRO A 21 -5.15 10.32 36.50
N GLY A 22 -4.38 10.95 37.43
CA GLY A 22 -4.80 12.15 38.14
C GLY A 22 -4.52 13.47 37.38
N CYS A 23 -3.39 13.57 36.72
CA CYS A 23 -2.97 14.81 36.01
C CYS A 23 -2.61 14.63 34.54
N GLY A 24 -2.60 13.40 34.03
CA GLY A 24 -2.26 13.12 32.64
C GLY A 24 -0.76 13.18 32.33
N ASN A 25 0.11 13.44 33.35
CA ASN A 25 1.55 13.52 33.14
C ASN A 25 2.11 12.21 32.55
N PRO A 26 2.81 12.21 31.41
CA PRO A 26 3.41 11.02 30.83
C PRO A 26 4.54 10.49 31.68
N MET A 27 4.53 9.19 31.96
CA MET A 27 5.58 8.48 32.70
C MET A 27 6.68 7.95 31.77
N GLN A 28 7.78 7.48 32.37
CA GLN A 28 9.01 7.06 31.65
C GLN A 28 8.82 6.11 30.46
N GLY A 29 7.70 5.37 30.39
CA GLY A 29 7.36 4.52 29.24
C GLY A 29 7.00 5.27 27.95
N MET A 30 6.69 6.57 28.03
CA MET A 30 6.31 7.36 26.86
C MET A 30 7.51 7.74 25.98
N GLU A 31 8.70 7.90 26.57
CA GLU A 31 9.92 8.16 25.76
C GLU A 31 10.29 6.94 24.89
N GLU A 32 10.13 5.74 25.43
CA GLU A 32 10.37 4.52 24.70
C GLU A 32 9.31 4.28 23.60
N LEU A 33 8.03 4.54 23.90
CA LEU A 33 6.95 4.51 22.91
C LEU A 33 7.15 5.56 21.81
N THR A 34 7.56 6.78 22.18
CA THR A 34 7.87 7.82 21.17
C THR A 34 9.11 7.48 20.36
N ARG A 35 10.10 6.83 20.97
CA ARG A 35 11.29 6.31 20.26
C ARG A 35 10.91 5.20 19.30
N LEU A 36 10.09 4.24 19.72
CA LEU A 36 9.58 3.16 18.86
C LEU A 36 8.66 3.72 17.77
N ALA A 37 7.79 4.67 18.09
CA ALA A 37 6.96 5.35 17.10
C ALA A 37 7.80 6.15 16.09
N ARG A 38 8.87 6.83 16.53
CA ARG A 38 9.83 7.46 15.61
C ARG A 38 10.55 6.44 14.72
N LEU A 39 10.91 5.27 15.24
CA LEU A 39 11.51 4.20 14.44
C LEU A 39 10.51 3.62 13.43
N ALA A 40 9.23 3.50 13.81
CA ALA A 40 8.15 3.00 12.94
C ALA A 40 7.76 4.00 11.84
N VAL A 41 8.01 5.30 12.05
CA VAL A 41 7.73 6.36 11.04
C VAL A 41 8.75 6.35 9.89
N TRP A 42 9.95 5.77 10.11
CA TRP A 42 10.99 5.72 9.09
C TRP A 42 10.74 4.58 8.11
N GLY A 43 10.82 4.89 6.85
CA GLY A 43 10.58 3.93 5.79
C GLY A 43 11.75 2.98 5.55
N TYR A 44 11.44 1.94 4.80
CA TYR A 44 12.37 0.97 4.26
C TYR A 44 12.56 1.23 2.77
N GLU A 45 13.80 1.29 2.30
CA GLU A 45 14.14 1.41 0.89
C GLU A 45 15.21 0.39 0.53
N TRP A 46 14.95 -0.43 -0.49
CA TRP A 46 15.88 -1.39 -1.03
C TRP A 46 15.82 -1.42 -2.56
N LYS A 47 16.98 -1.48 -3.20
CA LYS A 47 17.14 -1.52 -4.66
C LYS A 47 18.01 -2.71 -5.05
N SER A 48 17.63 -3.43 -6.09
CA SER A 48 18.46 -4.48 -6.66
C SER A 48 19.75 -3.88 -7.25
N LYS A 49 20.84 -4.66 -7.22
CA LYS A 49 22.09 -4.27 -7.90
C LYS A 49 21.96 -4.32 -9.41
N THR A 50 21.14 -5.26 -9.91
CA THR A 50 20.84 -5.41 -11.35
C THR A 50 19.96 -4.28 -11.80
N LYS A 51 20.33 -3.65 -12.94
CA LYS A 51 19.61 -2.53 -13.55
C LYS A 51 19.32 -2.84 -15.02
N ILE A 52 18.23 -2.34 -15.54
CA ILE A 52 17.89 -2.32 -16.96
C ILE A 52 17.82 -0.86 -17.37
N GLY A 53 18.82 -0.39 -18.10
CA GLY A 53 19.01 1.04 -18.35
C GLY A 53 19.28 1.82 -17.06
N GLN A 54 18.46 2.81 -16.77
CA GLN A 54 18.58 3.63 -15.56
C GLN A 54 17.77 3.09 -14.37
N TRP A 55 16.92 2.07 -14.58
CA TRP A 55 15.99 1.56 -13.59
C TRP A 55 16.50 0.29 -12.91
N PRO A 56 16.44 0.18 -11.59
CA PRO A 56 16.72 -1.07 -10.91
C PRO A 56 15.69 -2.12 -11.32
N LEU A 57 16.12 -3.39 -11.40
CA LEU A 57 15.21 -4.49 -11.73
C LEU A 57 14.09 -4.58 -10.69
N VAL A 58 14.43 -4.49 -9.41
CA VAL A 58 13.47 -4.47 -8.30
C VAL A 58 13.76 -3.28 -7.40
N HIS A 59 12.74 -2.52 -7.05
CA HIS A 59 12.81 -1.46 -6.08
C HIS A 59 11.65 -1.59 -5.08
N VAL A 60 12.00 -1.74 -3.82
CA VAL A 60 11.05 -1.77 -2.70
C VAL A 60 11.21 -0.48 -1.91
N ALA A 61 10.11 0.25 -1.71
CA ALA A 61 10.14 1.52 -0.98
C ALA A 61 8.82 1.74 -0.22
N ILE A 62 8.90 1.80 1.10
CA ILE A 62 7.75 1.93 2.00
C ILE A 62 8.04 3.01 3.04
N GLY A 63 7.09 3.90 3.31
CA GLY A 63 7.19 4.92 4.35
C GLY A 63 7.95 6.18 3.91
N ARG A 64 8.73 6.78 4.81
CA ARG A 64 9.43 8.05 4.61
C ARG A 64 10.94 7.91 4.72
N SER A 65 11.67 8.67 3.92
CA SER A 65 13.13 8.73 3.97
C SER A 65 13.63 9.33 5.29
N ARG A 66 14.56 8.65 5.96
CA ARG A 66 15.22 9.15 7.17
C ARG A 66 16.01 10.44 6.94
N LYS A 67 16.54 10.64 5.73
CA LYS A 67 17.39 11.79 5.39
C LYS A 67 16.58 13.05 5.06
N THR A 68 15.47 12.90 4.35
CA THR A 68 14.72 14.01 3.77
C THR A 68 13.31 14.18 4.34
N GLY A 69 12.81 13.22 5.12
CA GLY A 69 11.42 13.19 5.61
C GLY A 69 10.36 12.99 4.52
N LYS A 70 10.75 12.93 3.23
CA LYS A 70 9.84 12.79 2.10
C LYS A 70 9.34 11.35 1.97
N LEU A 71 8.14 11.20 1.42
CA LEU A 71 7.58 9.89 1.06
C LEU A 71 8.51 9.18 0.07
N LEU A 72 8.73 7.89 0.32
CA LEU A 72 9.50 7.04 -0.57
C LEU A 72 8.59 6.55 -1.71
N VAL A 73 9.08 6.68 -2.93
CA VAL A 73 8.42 6.19 -4.14
C VAL A 73 9.31 5.13 -4.76
N ALA A 74 8.80 3.92 -4.89
CA ALA A 74 9.48 2.83 -5.60
C ALA A 74 9.50 3.13 -7.11
N LYS A 75 10.68 3.11 -7.74
CA LYS A 75 10.85 3.33 -9.19
C LYS A 75 11.74 2.23 -9.76
N GLY A 76 11.19 1.32 -10.57
CA GLY A 76 11.93 0.18 -11.11
C GLY A 76 11.14 -0.58 -12.16
N ILE A 77 11.75 -1.61 -12.73
CA ILE A 77 11.01 -2.54 -13.61
C ILE A 77 9.91 -3.23 -12.78
N ILE A 78 10.25 -3.76 -11.62
CA ILE A 78 9.33 -4.24 -10.61
C ILE A 78 9.41 -3.26 -9.41
N ALA A 79 8.33 -2.53 -9.18
CA ALA A 79 8.27 -1.54 -8.12
C ALA A 79 7.23 -1.94 -7.05
N ILE A 80 7.66 -2.03 -5.79
CA ILE A 80 6.84 -2.50 -4.67
C ILE A 80 6.84 -1.45 -3.57
N GLY A 81 5.66 -1.02 -3.11
CA GLY A 81 5.59 -0.05 -2.03
C GLY A 81 4.23 0.60 -1.80
N GLN A 82 4.23 1.74 -1.12
CA GLN A 82 3.01 2.55 -0.99
C GLN A 82 2.74 3.32 -2.28
N PHE A 83 3.79 3.94 -2.83
CA PHE A 83 3.77 4.63 -4.12
C PHE A 83 4.79 3.96 -5.02
N ALA A 84 4.36 3.51 -6.19
CA ALA A 84 5.22 2.81 -7.14
C ALA A 84 5.02 3.28 -8.57
N VAL A 85 6.12 3.36 -9.32
CA VAL A 85 6.13 3.64 -10.76
C VAL A 85 7.05 2.62 -11.42
N GLY A 86 6.53 1.86 -12.39
CA GLY A 86 7.29 0.81 -13.01
C GLY A 86 6.60 0.11 -14.17
N VAL A 87 7.22 -0.93 -14.69
CA VAL A 87 6.61 -1.80 -15.68
C VAL A 87 5.60 -2.73 -15.00
N VAL A 88 6.00 -3.28 -13.86
CA VAL A 88 5.17 -4.07 -12.95
C VAL A 88 5.12 -3.36 -11.61
N THR A 89 3.94 -3.09 -11.08
CA THR A 89 3.76 -2.43 -9.79
C THR A 89 2.90 -3.24 -8.83
N ILE A 90 3.34 -3.32 -7.58
CA ILE A 90 2.58 -3.88 -6.46
C ILE A 90 2.57 -2.79 -5.38
N ALA A 91 1.49 -2.02 -5.30
CA ALA A 91 1.48 -0.82 -4.46
C ALA A 91 0.06 -0.39 -4.07
N GLN A 92 -0.05 0.43 -3.03
CA GLN A 92 -1.32 1.09 -2.74
C GLN A 92 -1.68 2.05 -3.89
N PHE A 93 -0.71 2.86 -4.36
CA PHE A 93 -0.82 3.73 -5.52
C PHE A 93 0.26 3.35 -6.52
N GLY A 94 -0.12 2.62 -7.58
CA GLY A 94 0.80 2.07 -8.57
C GLY A 94 0.53 2.59 -9.98
N LEU A 95 1.55 3.20 -10.60
CA LEU A 95 1.57 3.51 -12.02
C LEU A 95 2.37 2.42 -12.74
N GLY A 96 1.71 1.34 -13.12
CA GLY A 96 2.26 0.25 -13.91
C GLY A 96 2.03 0.49 -15.41
N VAL A 97 2.94 -0.01 -16.24
CA VAL A 97 2.74 -0.03 -17.70
C VAL A 97 2.07 -1.34 -18.13
N ILE A 98 2.66 -2.48 -17.74
CA ILE A 98 2.14 -3.80 -18.13
C ILE A 98 1.22 -4.34 -17.05
N PHE A 99 1.65 -4.33 -15.78
CA PHE A 99 0.89 -4.91 -14.69
C PHE A 99 0.83 -3.99 -13.48
N GLY A 100 -0.38 -3.83 -12.94
CA GLY A 100 -0.63 -3.12 -11.68
C GLY A 100 -1.49 -3.92 -10.71
N PHE A 101 -1.01 -4.06 -9.47
CA PHE A 101 -1.74 -4.70 -8.38
C PHE A 101 -1.77 -3.80 -7.15
N GLY A 102 -2.98 -3.52 -6.61
CA GLY A 102 -3.12 -2.73 -5.38
C GLY A 102 -4.45 -2.01 -5.20
N GLN A 103 -4.44 -0.87 -4.52
CA GLN A 103 -5.69 -0.12 -4.27
C GLN A 103 -6.04 0.79 -5.45
N PHE A 104 -5.11 1.67 -5.85
CA PHE A 104 -5.21 2.52 -7.04
C PHE A 104 -4.11 2.14 -8.01
N VAL A 105 -4.46 1.55 -9.13
CA VAL A 105 -3.46 1.01 -10.05
C VAL A 105 -3.81 1.30 -11.51
N THR A 106 -2.74 1.45 -12.29
CA THR A 106 -2.83 1.46 -13.75
C THR A 106 -2.00 0.34 -14.33
N GLY A 107 -2.32 -0.10 -15.55
CA GLY A 107 -1.56 -1.10 -16.29
C GLY A 107 -2.34 -1.66 -17.47
N LEU A 108 -1.63 -2.32 -18.39
CA LEU A 108 -2.32 -3.09 -19.44
C LEU A 108 -3.23 -4.16 -18.79
N LEU A 109 -2.71 -4.83 -17.75
CA LEU A 109 -3.48 -5.67 -16.83
C LEU A 109 -3.46 -5.03 -15.44
N ALA A 110 -4.60 -4.63 -14.93
CA ALA A 110 -4.74 -3.94 -13.65
C ALA A 110 -5.72 -4.67 -12.73
N ILE A 111 -5.25 -5.00 -11.52
CA ILE A 111 -6.05 -5.70 -10.50
C ILE A 111 -6.05 -4.89 -9.21
N GLY A 112 -7.24 -4.46 -8.75
CA GLY A 112 -7.29 -3.64 -7.55
C GLY A 112 -8.67 -3.20 -7.09
N GLN A 113 -8.70 -2.24 -6.18
CA GLN A 113 -9.97 -1.61 -5.80
C GLN A 113 -10.40 -0.59 -6.88
N PHE A 114 -9.49 0.30 -7.24
CA PHE A 114 -9.64 1.25 -8.35
C PHE A 114 -8.57 0.93 -9.38
N ALA A 115 -8.99 0.46 -10.55
CA ALA A 115 -8.05 0.04 -11.58
C ALA A 115 -8.40 0.63 -12.95
N PHE A 116 -7.34 1.03 -13.68
CA PHE A 116 -7.44 1.66 -14.99
C PHE A 116 -6.50 0.95 -15.96
N GLY A 117 -7.04 0.46 -17.08
CA GLY A 117 -6.17 -0.24 -18.03
C GLY A 117 -6.83 -0.93 -19.19
N GLY A 118 -6.13 -1.84 -19.84
CA GLY A 118 -6.67 -2.65 -20.93
C GLY A 118 -7.61 -3.74 -20.41
N VAL A 119 -7.08 -4.61 -19.55
CA VAL A 119 -7.82 -5.67 -18.87
C VAL A 119 -7.85 -5.36 -17.38
N VAL A 120 -9.04 -5.25 -16.82
CA VAL A 120 -9.25 -4.73 -15.46
C VAL A 120 -10.09 -5.70 -14.63
N ILE A 121 -9.57 -6.07 -13.45
CA ILE A 121 -10.31 -6.79 -12.43
C ILE A 121 -10.34 -5.92 -11.17
N ALA A 122 -11.52 -5.38 -10.82
CA ALA A 122 -11.59 -4.36 -9.77
C ALA A 122 -12.94 -4.30 -9.03
N GLN A 123 -13.00 -3.51 -7.96
CA GLN A 123 -14.29 -3.05 -7.43
C GLN A 123 -14.83 -1.92 -8.32
N PHE A 124 -13.99 -0.92 -8.62
CA PHE A 124 -14.26 0.13 -9.59
C PHE A 124 -13.20 0.06 -10.69
N GLY A 125 -13.64 -0.18 -11.93
CA GLY A 125 -12.74 -0.40 -13.07
C GLY A 125 -13.08 0.43 -14.28
N ILE A 126 -12.04 0.95 -14.97
CA ILE A 126 -12.17 1.60 -16.26
C ILE A 126 -11.19 0.96 -17.23
N GLY A 127 -11.69 0.45 -18.38
CA GLY A 127 -10.80 -0.23 -19.33
C GLY A 127 -11.51 -0.74 -20.59
N LEU A 128 -10.79 -1.51 -21.39
CA LEU A 128 -11.37 -2.16 -22.58
C LEU A 128 -12.18 -3.40 -22.18
N TYR A 129 -11.58 -4.30 -21.42
CA TYR A 129 -12.23 -5.46 -20.81
C TYR A 129 -12.29 -5.27 -19.30
N VAL A 130 -13.46 -5.18 -18.74
CA VAL A 130 -13.66 -4.84 -17.32
C VAL A 130 -14.49 -5.90 -16.62
N LEU A 131 -13.89 -6.55 -15.62
CA LEU A 131 -14.58 -7.37 -14.64
C LEU A 131 -14.59 -6.61 -13.31
N ALA A 132 -15.73 -6.01 -12.97
CA ALA A 132 -15.81 -5.13 -11.80
C ALA A 132 -17.20 -5.11 -11.18
N GLN A 133 -17.31 -4.68 -9.93
CA GLN A 133 -18.62 -4.38 -9.33
C GLN A 133 -19.27 -3.18 -10.02
N LEU A 134 -18.47 -2.12 -10.25
CA LEU A 134 -18.84 -0.96 -11.05
C LEU A 134 -17.77 -0.74 -12.10
N GLY A 135 -18.14 -0.89 -13.38
CA GLY A 135 -17.22 -0.83 -14.52
C GLY A 135 -17.66 0.16 -15.58
N TYR A 136 -16.65 0.80 -16.19
CA TYR A 136 -16.78 1.62 -17.39
C TYR A 136 -15.80 1.12 -18.45
N GLY A 137 -16.28 0.95 -19.69
CA GLY A 137 -15.43 0.48 -20.79
C GLY A 137 -16.20 -0.05 -21.98
N GLN A 138 -15.51 -0.72 -22.90
CA GLN A 138 -16.15 -1.30 -24.09
C GLN A 138 -16.85 -2.62 -23.77
N HIS A 139 -16.18 -3.52 -23.07
CA HIS A 139 -16.69 -4.83 -22.73
C HIS A 139 -16.72 -5.00 -21.20
N ILE A 140 -17.92 -5.04 -20.63
CA ILE A 140 -18.12 -5.00 -19.19
C ILE A 140 -18.81 -6.26 -18.70
N TRP A 141 -18.20 -6.92 -17.72
CA TRP A 141 -18.84 -7.93 -16.90
C TRP A 141 -18.95 -7.42 -15.47
N SER A 142 -20.13 -6.98 -15.09
CA SER A 142 -20.42 -6.43 -13.77
C SER A 142 -21.68 -7.04 -13.19
N VAL A 143 -22.05 -6.60 -11.99
CA VAL A 143 -23.32 -7.02 -11.35
C VAL A 143 -24.54 -6.64 -12.22
N LYS A 144 -24.49 -5.46 -12.87
CA LYS A 144 -25.60 -4.93 -13.67
C LYS A 144 -25.48 -5.23 -15.15
N ILE A 145 -24.28 -5.27 -15.70
CA ILE A 145 -24.00 -5.40 -17.13
C ILE A 145 -23.26 -6.72 -17.36
N LYS A 146 -23.75 -7.55 -18.26
CA LYS A 146 -23.18 -8.86 -18.62
C LYS A 146 -22.94 -8.91 -20.12
N ASP A 147 -21.88 -8.23 -20.59
CA ASP A 147 -21.47 -8.28 -21.99
C ASP A 147 -20.94 -9.68 -22.34
N PRO A 148 -21.48 -10.37 -23.36
CA PRO A 148 -21.03 -11.70 -23.77
C PRO A 148 -19.53 -11.74 -24.11
N ALA A 149 -19.00 -10.74 -24.79
CA ALA A 149 -17.59 -10.67 -25.16
C ALA A 149 -16.67 -10.60 -23.92
N ALA A 150 -17.08 -9.83 -22.92
CA ALA A 150 -16.34 -9.77 -21.65
C ALA A 150 -16.39 -11.13 -20.92
N ILE A 151 -17.55 -11.74 -20.85
CA ILE A 151 -17.71 -13.06 -20.18
C ILE A 151 -16.84 -14.13 -20.85
N GLU A 152 -16.87 -14.19 -22.18
CA GLU A 152 -16.06 -15.15 -22.95
C GLU A 152 -14.56 -14.92 -22.73
N PHE A 153 -14.13 -13.66 -22.83
CA PHE A 153 -12.73 -13.26 -22.59
C PHE A 153 -12.24 -13.73 -21.21
N TYR A 154 -12.95 -13.41 -20.12
CA TYR A 154 -12.54 -13.79 -18.77
C TYR A 154 -12.64 -15.29 -18.51
N LYS A 155 -13.60 -15.98 -19.10
CA LYS A 155 -13.66 -17.46 -19.04
C LYS A 155 -12.45 -18.10 -19.71
N ASN A 156 -12.06 -17.63 -20.88
CA ASN A 156 -10.89 -18.12 -21.60
C ASN A 156 -9.60 -17.80 -20.84
N LEU A 157 -9.48 -16.57 -20.29
CA LEU A 157 -8.36 -16.19 -19.44
C LEU A 157 -8.23 -17.11 -18.22
N TRP A 158 -9.35 -17.49 -17.60
CA TRP A 158 -9.35 -18.38 -16.43
C TRP A 158 -8.95 -19.83 -16.77
N GLN A 159 -9.22 -20.27 -18.00
CA GLN A 159 -8.81 -21.61 -18.46
C GLN A 159 -7.30 -21.73 -18.66
N LEU A 160 -6.57 -20.60 -18.93
CA LEU A 160 -5.11 -20.60 -19.05
C LEU A 160 -4.39 -20.89 -17.72
N PHE A 161 -5.08 -20.78 -16.60
CA PHE A 161 -4.53 -21.03 -15.26
C PHE A 161 -4.99 -22.37 -14.65
N LYS A 162 -5.69 -23.21 -15.43
CA LYS A 162 -6.07 -24.58 -15.05
C LYS A 162 -5.15 -25.60 -15.68
#